data_5ce02cbba4fc888ebc70a923bc2160b1
#
_entry.id   5ce02cbba4fc888ebc70a923bc2160b1
#
_cell.length_a   1.000
_cell.length_b   1.000
_cell.length_c   1.000
_cell.angle_alpha   90.00
_cell.angle_beta   90.00
_cell.angle_gamma   90.00
#
_symmetry.space_group_name_H-M   'P 1'
#
loop_
_entity.id
_entity.type
_entity.pdbx_description
1 polymer ?
#
loop_
_entity_poly.entity_id
_entity_poly.type
_entity_poly.pdbx_seq_one_letter_code
_entity_poly.pdbx_strand_id
1 'polypeptide(L)'
;MTPRLKELYKNEIKNSLKEKYGFKNLNMSPELEKIVINMGLGIDGNDNKIIKSCEEDLSKITGQKPVITKFKKSISNFKTRKDTKAGLKVTLRKNKMYEFIDRLVNIALPRIKDFRGLSTTGFDNFGNYTFGVKEHIIFPEVNFDKVDKIRGLDVTITIKNQDTEHSFELLKQLNFPFIEKRSN
;
A
#
# COMPACT_ATOMS: atom_id res chain seq x y z
N MET A 1 17.89 3.71 -13.05
CA MET A 1 17.44 2.35 -13.44
C MET A 1 15.91 2.32 -13.44
N THR A 2 15.30 1.64 -14.38
CA THR A 2 13.84 1.41 -14.38
C THR A 2 13.54 0.19 -13.50
N PRO A 3 12.51 0.24 -12.63
CA PRO A 3 12.11 -0.89 -11.81
C PRO A 3 11.66 -2.09 -12.66
N ARG A 4 12.04 -3.31 -12.26
CA ARG A 4 11.70 -4.56 -12.95
C ARG A 4 10.20 -4.69 -13.24
N LEU A 5 9.35 -4.47 -12.25
CA LEU A 5 7.89 -4.55 -12.42
C LEU A 5 7.33 -3.50 -13.38
N LYS A 6 7.98 -2.33 -13.51
CA LYS A 6 7.57 -1.31 -14.48
C LYS A 6 7.87 -1.74 -15.92
N GLU A 7 8.99 -2.41 -16.14
CA GLU A 7 9.35 -2.98 -17.45
C GLU A 7 8.40 -4.13 -17.81
N LEU A 8 8.16 -5.04 -16.87
CA LEU A 8 7.20 -6.14 -17.03
C LEU A 8 5.79 -5.60 -17.35
N TYR A 9 5.33 -4.57 -16.65
CA TYR A 9 4.04 -3.94 -16.95
C TYR A 9 3.98 -3.39 -18.37
N LYS A 10 5.03 -2.68 -18.82
CA LYS A 10 5.05 -2.06 -20.16
C LYS A 10 5.14 -3.06 -21.30
N ASN A 11 5.97 -4.10 -21.13
CA ASN A 11 6.29 -5.02 -22.21
C ASN A 11 5.27 -6.16 -22.33
N GLU A 12 4.74 -6.66 -21.21
CA GLU A 12 3.93 -7.87 -21.16
C GLU A 12 2.50 -7.60 -20.68
N ILE A 13 2.35 -7.08 -19.45
CA ILE A 13 1.04 -6.98 -18.79
C ILE A 13 0.08 -6.10 -19.57
N LYS A 14 0.53 -4.95 -20.05
CA LYS A 14 -0.30 -3.99 -20.79
C LYS A 14 -0.88 -4.58 -22.08
N ASN A 15 -0.09 -5.38 -22.79
CA ASN A 15 -0.52 -6.06 -24.01
C ASN A 15 -1.45 -7.22 -23.70
N SER A 16 -1.14 -8.04 -22.71
CA SER A 16 -1.98 -9.15 -22.24
C SER A 16 -3.38 -8.67 -21.82
N LEU A 17 -3.46 -7.58 -21.05
CA LEU A 17 -4.73 -6.98 -20.65
C LEU A 17 -5.52 -6.42 -21.84
N LYS A 18 -4.84 -5.82 -22.82
CA LYS A 18 -5.48 -5.34 -24.04
C LYS A 18 -6.11 -6.49 -24.84
N GLU A 19 -5.40 -7.59 -25.02
CA GLU A 19 -5.90 -8.77 -25.74
C GLU A 19 -7.03 -9.43 -25.00
N LYS A 20 -6.90 -9.62 -23.67
CA LYS A 20 -7.91 -10.27 -22.83
C LYS A 20 -9.26 -9.55 -22.81
N TYR A 21 -9.23 -8.21 -22.74
CA TYR A 21 -10.44 -7.39 -22.62
C TYR A 21 -10.81 -6.64 -23.90
N GLY A 22 -10.06 -6.81 -24.98
CA GLY A 22 -10.39 -6.22 -26.28
C GLY A 22 -10.33 -4.69 -26.33
N PHE A 23 -9.43 -4.07 -25.54
CA PHE A 23 -9.33 -2.60 -25.53
C PHE A 23 -8.89 -2.05 -26.89
N LYS A 24 -9.64 -1.05 -27.40
CA LYS A 24 -9.32 -0.37 -28.67
C LYS A 24 -7.95 0.32 -28.64
N ASN A 25 -7.57 0.88 -27.48
CA ASN A 25 -6.33 1.60 -27.30
C ASN A 25 -5.57 1.09 -26.06
N LEU A 26 -4.25 0.98 -26.15
CA LEU A 26 -3.37 0.62 -25.03
C LEU A 26 -3.51 1.55 -23.80
N ASN A 27 -3.91 2.81 -24.01
CA ASN A 27 -4.13 3.74 -22.90
C ASN A 27 -5.42 3.51 -22.12
N MET A 28 -6.30 2.64 -22.61
CA MET A 28 -7.49 2.20 -21.86
C MET A 28 -7.19 1.08 -20.88
N SER A 29 -6.03 0.42 -21.01
CA SER A 29 -5.61 -0.61 -20.06
C SER A 29 -5.44 -0.02 -18.66
N PRO A 30 -5.81 -0.78 -17.60
CA PRO A 30 -5.63 -0.33 -16.22
C PRO A 30 -4.15 -0.09 -15.92
N GLU A 31 -3.86 1.02 -15.23
CA GLU A 31 -2.51 1.43 -14.87
C GLU A 31 -2.46 1.86 -13.41
N LEU A 32 -1.38 1.51 -12.71
CA LEU A 32 -1.13 2.00 -11.38
C LEU A 32 -0.89 3.52 -11.38
N GLU A 33 -1.66 4.26 -10.59
CA GLU A 33 -1.51 5.73 -10.50
C GLU A 33 -0.62 6.14 -9.33
N LYS A 34 -0.94 5.63 -8.14
CA LYS A 34 -0.24 5.92 -6.89
C LYS A 34 -0.48 4.82 -5.86
N ILE A 35 0.40 4.77 -4.88
CA ILE A 35 0.21 4.01 -3.64
C ILE A 35 0.23 4.98 -2.49
N VAL A 36 -0.75 4.86 -1.62
CA VAL A 36 -0.84 5.63 -0.39
C VAL A 36 -0.63 4.67 0.78
N ILE A 37 0.38 4.97 1.59
CA ILE A 37 0.67 4.22 2.81
C ILE A 37 0.32 5.13 3.97
N ASN A 38 -0.49 4.64 4.89
CA ASN A 38 -0.92 5.36 6.07
C ASN A 38 -0.57 4.56 7.32
N MET A 39 0.02 5.23 8.31
CA MET A 39 0.27 4.70 9.64
C MET A 39 -0.52 5.55 10.63
N GLY A 40 -1.60 5.00 11.17
CA GLY A 40 -2.41 5.64 12.22
C GLY A 40 -1.72 5.50 13.58
N LEU A 41 -1.45 6.61 14.25
CA LEU A 41 -0.84 6.63 15.58
C LEU A 41 -1.86 6.90 16.70
N GLY A 42 -3.01 7.49 16.36
CA GLY A 42 -4.04 7.83 17.34
C GLY A 42 -3.50 8.73 18.45
N ILE A 43 -3.67 8.31 19.71
CA ILE A 43 -3.23 9.05 20.90
C ILE A 43 -1.69 9.10 21.00
N ASP A 44 -0.98 8.05 20.56
CA ASP A 44 0.49 7.98 20.54
C ASP A 44 1.10 9.11 19.68
N GLY A 45 0.31 9.69 18.76
CA GLY A 45 0.70 10.86 17.95
C GLY A 45 0.97 12.15 18.73
N ASN A 46 0.66 12.21 20.02
CA ASN A 46 1.00 13.35 20.86
C ASN A 46 2.46 13.34 21.33
N ASP A 47 3.11 12.17 21.33
CA ASP A 47 4.52 12.05 21.69
C ASP A 47 5.42 12.27 20.46
N ASN A 48 6.23 13.32 20.54
CA ASN A 48 7.17 13.67 19.47
C ASN A 48 8.27 12.62 19.24
N LYS A 49 8.67 11.85 20.26
CA LYS A 49 9.66 10.78 20.13
C LYS A 49 9.12 9.64 19.31
N ILE A 50 7.89 9.22 19.63
CA ILE A 50 7.18 8.14 18.92
C ILE A 50 6.98 8.51 17.45
N ILE A 51 6.54 9.74 17.17
CA ILE A 51 6.35 10.19 15.78
C ILE A 51 7.67 10.16 15.01
N LYS A 52 8.77 10.64 15.58
CA LYS A 52 10.08 10.64 14.92
C LYS A 52 10.55 9.21 14.62
N SER A 53 10.41 8.28 15.56
CA SER A 53 10.74 6.88 15.35
C SER A 53 9.92 6.29 14.21
N CYS A 54 8.59 6.48 14.21
CA CYS A 54 7.72 6.01 13.14
C CYS A 54 7.99 6.70 11.79
N GLU A 55 8.36 7.99 11.80
CA GLU A 55 8.75 8.74 10.60
C GLU A 55 10.04 8.16 9.98
N GLU A 56 11.02 7.82 10.80
CA GLU A 56 12.26 7.18 10.35
C GLU A 56 11.99 5.80 9.75
N ASP A 57 11.19 4.96 10.43
CA ASP A 57 10.88 3.62 9.96
C ASP A 57 10.08 3.66 8.65
N LEU A 58 9.05 4.51 8.56
CA LEU A 58 8.26 4.66 7.35
C LEU A 58 9.10 5.26 6.20
N SER A 59 10.04 6.15 6.53
CA SER A 59 11.00 6.70 5.55
C SER A 59 11.94 5.62 4.99
N LYS A 60 12.41 4.68 5.83
CA LYS A 60 13.24 3.55 5.39
C LYS A 60 12.44 2.61 4.49
N ILE A 61 11.21 2.25 4.88
CA ILE A 61 10.32 1.38 4.10
C ILE A 61 10.02 1.97 2.72
N THR A 62 9.72 3.27 2.65
CA THR A 62 9.20 3.91 1.43
C THR A 62 10.27 4.62 0.60
N GLY A 63 11.44 4.89 1.18
CA GLY A 63 12.47 5.73 0.55
C GLY A 63 12.03 7.18 0.33
N GLN A 64 11.00 7.64 1.09
CA GLN A 64 10.45 9.00 1.01
C GLN A 64 10.01 9.47 2.39
N LYS A 65 10.30 10.74 2.71
CA LYS A 65 9.89 11.35 3.98
C LYS A 65 8.36 11.39 4.08
N PRO A 66 7.77 10.86 5.17
CA PRO A 66 6.33 10.91 5.41
C PRO A 66 5.82 12.32 5.70
N VAL A 67 4.54 12.52 5.46
CA VAL A 67 3.80 13.72 5.88
C VAL A 67 3.03 13.40 7.15
N ILE A 68 3.17 14.25 8.17
CA ILE A 68 2.42 14.13 9.42
C ILE A 68 0.97 14.58 9.17
N THR A 69 0.02 13.72 9.46
CA THR A 69 -1.41 14.03 9.41
C THR A 69 -1.89 14.55 10.76
N LYS A 70 -2.91 15.45 10.75
CA LYS A 70 -3.47 16.08 11.94
C LYS A 70 -4.95 15.81 12.07
N PHE A 71 -5.46 15.81 13.30
CA PHE A 71 -6.89 15.70 13.53
C PHE A 71 -7.63 16.96 13.08
N LYS A 72 -8.75 16.79 12.40
CA LYS A 72 -9.61 17.89 11.91
C LYS A 72 -10.54 18.45 12.98
N LYS A 73 -11.01 17.57 13.89
CA LYS A 73 -11.98 17.89 14.95
C LYS A 73 -11.47 17.39 16.29
N SER A 74 -11.88 18.08 17.36
CA SER A 74 -11.66 17.64 18.75
C SER A 74 -12.78 16.68 19.13
N ILE A 75 -12.43 15.49 19.66
CA ILE A 75 -13.39 14.49 20.13
C ILE A 75 -12.96 14.06 21.54
N SER A 76 -13.78 14.40 22.53
CA SER A 76 -13.47 14.16 23.95
C SER A 76 -13.27 12.68 24.26
N ASN A 77 -14.16 11.80 23.78
CA ASN A 77 -14.11 10.36 24.03
C ASN A 77 -12.79 9.71 23.54
N PHE A 78 -12.20 10.22 22.47
CA PHE A 78 -10.93 9.73 21.94
C PHE A 78 -9.72 10.53 22.43
N LYS A 79 -9.90 11.46 23.37
CA LYS A 79 -8.82 12.33 23.89
C LYS A 79 -8.03 13.04 22.79
N THR A 80 -8.69 13.37 21.68
CA THR A 80 -8.08 14.03 20.52
C THR A 80 -8.45 15.51 20.49
N ARG A 81 -7.50 16.35 20.07
CA ARG A 81 -7.71 17.80 19.88
C ARG A 81 -7.44 18.16 18.42
N LYS A 82 -8.16 19.17 17.92
CA LYS A 82 -7.90 19.74 16.60
C LYS A 82 -6.42 20.12 16.48
N ASP A 83 -5.86 19.90 15.28
CA ASP A 83 -4.46 20.19 14.91
C ASP A 83 -3.38 19.38 15.65
N THR A 84 -3.73 18.48 16.57
CA THR A 84 -2.77 17.50 17.11
C THR A 84 -2.45 16.43 16.06
N LYS A 85 -1.27 15.84 16.19
CA LYS A 85 -0.77 14.86 15.24
C LYS A 85 -1.56 13.54 15.37
N ALA A 86 -2.01 12.99 14.24
CA ALA A 86 -2.85 11.80 14.16
C ALA A 86 -2.12 10.56 13.63
N GLY A 87 -1.16 10.77 12.75
CA GLY A 87 -0.45 9.70 12.08
C GLY A 87 0.50 10.20 10.99
N LEU A 88 0.96 9.29 10.18
CA LEU A 88 1.91 9.51 9.10
C LEU A 88 1.34 8.98 7.78
N LYS A 89 1.60 9.69 6.69
CA LYS A 89 1.14 9.32 5.36
C LYS A 89 2.25 9.50 4.33
N VAL A 90 2.40 8.53 3.43
CA VAL A 90 3.29 8.61 2.28
C VAL A 90 2.50 8.33 1.01
N THR A 91 2.79 9.08 -0.06
CA THR A 91 2.21 8.83 -1.38
C THR A 91 3.35 8.54 -2.35
N LEU A 92 3.40 7.32 -2.84
CA LEU A 92 4.38 6.85 -3.81
C LEU A 92 3.81 6.90 -5.23
N ARG A 93 4.64 7.35 -6.19
CA ARG A 93 4.30 7.44 -7.61
C ARG A 93 5.46 6.96 -8.47
N LYS A 94 5.17 6.68 -9.74
CA LYS A 94 6.18 6.33 -10.77
C LYS A 94 7.11 5.18 -10.32
N ASN A 95 8.42 5.35 -10.37
CA ASN A 95 9.39 4.32 -10.08
C ASN A 95 9.33 3.81 -8.64
N LYS A 96 9.26 4.72 -7.66
CA LYS A 96 9.18 4.35 -6.24
C LYS A 96 7.96 3.48 -5.91
N MET A 97 6.86 3.69 -6.62
CA MET A 97 5.65 2.89 -6.48
C MET A 97 5.88 1.43 -6.91
N TYR A 98 6.50 1.20 -8.08
CA TYR A 98 6.79 -0.15 -8.55
C TYR A 98 7.84 -0.89 -7.70
N GLU A 99 8.86 -0.17 -7.24
CA GLU A 99 9.86 -0.72 -6.31
C GLU A 99 9.24 -1.12 -4.97
N PHE A 100 8.33 -0.31 -4.46
CA PHE A 100 7.60 -0.63 -3.23
C PHE A 100 6.73 -1.89 -3.41
N ILE A 101 5.99 -2.01 -4.52
CA ILE A 101 5.19 -3.22 -4.81
C ILE A 101 6.08 -4.45 -4.88
N ASP A 102 7.21 -4.38 -5.57
CA ASP A 102 8.11 -5.52 -5.73
C ASP A 102 8.60 -6.04 -4.36
N ARG A 103 9.01 -5.13 -3.47
CA ARG A 103 9.41 -5.48 -2.10
C ARG A 103 8.23 -5.97 -1.26
N LEU A 104 7.08 -5.34 -1.38
CA LEU A 104 5.87 -5.71 -0.66
C LEU A 104 5.46 -7.15 -0.99
N VAL A 105 5.34 -7.48 -2.28
CA VAL A 105 4.83 -8.78 -2.74
C VAL A 105 5.85 -9.90 -2.51
N ASN A 106 7.11 -9.67 -2.86
CA ASN A 106 8.11 -10.72 -2.86
C ASN A 106 8.84 -10.89 -1.52
N ILE A 107 8.90 -9.87 -0.68
CA ILE A 107 9.67 -9.89 0.57
C ILE A 107 8.76 -9.72 1.79
N ALA A 108 7.93 -8.68 1.84
CA ALA A 108 7.19 -8.33 3.05
C ALA A 108 5.99 -9.27 3.31
N LEU A 109 5.13 -9.51 2.32
CA LEU A 109 3.94 -10.35 2.48
C LEU A 109 4.28 -11.80 2.90
N PRO A 110 5.29 -12.48 2.31
CA PRO A 110 5.66 -13.83 2.75
C PRO A 110 6.19 -13.91 4.18
N ARG A 111 6.65 -12.80 4.76
CA ARG A 111 7.14 -12.73 6.15
C ARG A 111 6.02 -12.57 7.18
N ILE A 112 4.78 -12.33 6.75
CA ILE A 112 3.63 -12.28 7.65
C ILE A 112 3.40 -13.68 8.22
N LYS A 113 3.32 -13.77 9.55
CA LYS A 113 2.99 -15.03 10.23
C LYS A 113 1.59 -15.49 9.82
N ASP A 114 1.48 -16.78 9.48
CA ASP A 114 0.22 -17.43 9.05
C ASP A 114 -0.45 -16.73 7.84
N PHE A 115 0.36 -16.20 6.90
CA PHE A 115 -0.15 -15.55 5.71
C PHE A 115 -0.92 -16.55 4.82
N ARG A 116 -2.19 -16.24 4.54
CA ARG A 116 -3.07 -17.08 3.72
C ARG A 116 -3.45 -16.44 2.38
N GLY A 117 -2.92 -15.26 2.10
CA GLY A 117 -3.28 -14.45 0.95
C GLY A 117 -4.07 -13.19 1.29
N LEU A 118 -4.23 -12.32 0.31
CA LEU A 118 -4.97 -11.07 0.42
C LEU A 118 -6.44 -11.27 0.04
N SER A 119 -7.35 -10.65 0.80
CA SER A 119 -8.78 -10.73 0.54
C SER A 119 -9.16 -9.93 -0.72
N THR A 120 -10.05 -10.48 -1.54
CA THR A 120 -10.62 -9.77 -2.69
C THR A 120 -11.66 -8.71 -2.31
N THR A 121 -12.10 -8.68 -1.04
CA THR A 121 -13.10 -7.69 -0.56
C THR A 121 -12.52 -6.28 -0.37
N GLY A 122 -11.19 -6.11 -0.49
CA GLY A 122 -10.52 -4.82 -0.36
C GLY A 122 -10.64 -3.90 -1.58
N PHE A 123 -11.31 -4.32 -2.64
CA PHE A 123 -11.60 -3.47 -3.81
C PHE A 123 -12.78 -2.56 -3.53
N ASP A 124 -12.65 -1.29 -3.92
CA ASP A 124 -13.76 -0.35 -3.95
C ASP A 124 -14.52 -0.40 -5.30
N ASN A 125 -15.63 0.36 -5.39
CA ASN A 125 -16.44 0.44 -6.62
C ASN A 125 -15.70 1.07 -7.80
N PHE A 126 -14.56 1.67 -7.56
CA PHE A 126 -13.71 2.33 -8.56
C PHE A 126 -12.48 1.50 -8.93
N GLY A 127 -12.39 0.25 -8.50
CA GLY A 127 -11.25 -0.62 -8.79
C GLY A 127 -9.98 -0.29 -8.02
N ASN A 128 -10.00 0.58 -7.00
CA ASN A 128 -8.86 0.75 -6.11
C ASN A 128 -8.82 -0.38 -5.09
N TYR A 129 -7.63 -0.74 -4.63
CA TYR A 129 -7.45 -1.83 -3.69
C TYR A 129 -6.82 -1.34 -2.39
N THR A 130 -7.44 -1.68 -1.26
CA THR A 130 -6.93 -1.31 0.07
C THR A 130 -6.83 -2.54 0.96
N PHE A 131 -5.73 -2.68 1.66
CA PHE A 131 -5.53 -3.72 2.67
C PHE A 131 -4.67 -3.21 3.84
N GLY A 132 -4.88 -3.81 5.00
CA GLY A 132 -4.13 -3.53 6.21
C GLY A 132 -3.02 -4.54 6.45
N VAL A 133 -1.86 -4.06 6.82
CA VAL A 133 -0.74 -4.85 7.33
C VAL A 133 -0.70 -4.64 8.84
N LYS A 134 -0.79 -5.71 9.62
CA LYS A 134 -0.86 -5.62 11.09
C LYS A 134 0.46 -5.18 11.72
N GLU A 135 1.59 -5.53 11.11
CA GLU A 135 2.92 -5.35 11.66
C GLU A 135 3.87 -4.74 10.63
N HIS A 136 4.40 -3.53 10.92
CA HIS A 136 5.36 -2.87 10.02
C HIS A 136 6.74 -3.55 10.03
N ILE A 137 7.03 -4.39 11.01
CA ILE A 137 8.29 -5.14 11.14
C ILE A 137 8.49 -6.23 10.08
N ILE A 138 7.47 -6.53 9.27
CA ILE A 138 7.62 -7.43 8.13
C ILE A 138 8.59 -6.89 7.07
N PHE A 139 8.80 -5.58 7.04
CA PHE A 139 9.76 -4.95 6.14
C PHE A 139 11.18 -5.10 6.71
N PRO A 140 12.13 -5.65 5.92
CA PRO A 140 13.51 -5.90 6.39
C PRO A 140 14.30 -4.63 6.72
N GLU A 141 13.84 -3.47 6.22
CA GLU A 141 14.46 -2.17 6.47
C GLU A 141 14.23 -1.66 7.89
N VAL A 142 13.26 -2.24 8.60
CA VAL A 142 12.94 -1.89 9.99
C VAL A 142 13.74 -2.76 10.94
N ASN A 143 14.50 -2.14 11.84
CA ASN A 143 15.25 -2.86 12.86
C ASN A 143 14.34 -3.14 14.06
N PHE A 144 14.07 -4.42 14.34
CA PHE A 144 13.21 -4.88 15.43
C PHE A 144 13.64 -4.33 16.80
N ASP A 145 14.95 -4.29 17.07
CA ASP A 145 15.50 -3.86 18.37
C ASP A 145 15.25 -2.38 18.69
N LYS A 146 14.93 -1.57 17.67
CA LYS A 146 14.66 -0.13 17.81
C LYS A 146 13.19 0.24 17.81
N VAL A 147 12.32 -0.74 17.65
CA VAL A 147 10.86 -0.51 17.58
C VAL A 147 10.28 -0.50 18.98
N ASP A 148 9.71 0.62 19.41
CA ASP A 148 9.04 0.75 20.72
C ASP A 148 7.74 -0.08 20.77
N LYS A 149 6.97 -0.08 19.66
CA LYS A 149 5.66 -0.74 19.57
C LYS A 149 5.38 -1.16 18.15
N ILE A 150 4.89 -2.38 17.99
CA ILE A 150 4.42 -2.88 16.69
C ILE A 150 3.18 -2.08 16.26
N ARG A 151 3.21 -1.55 15.03
CA ARG A 151 2.12 -0.75 14.45
C ARG A 151 1.71 -1.28 13.10
N GLY A 152 0.42 -1.13 12.82
CA GLY A 152 -0.14 -1.46 11.51
C GLY A 152 0.09 -0.37 10.48
N LEU A 153 -0.04 -0.78 9.22
CA LEU A 153 0.00 0.07 8.04
C LEU A 153 -1.21 -0.21 7.18
N ASP A 154 -1.85 0.82 6.66
CA ASP A 154 -2.84 0.71 5.61
C ASP A 154 -2.20 1.04 4.28
N VAL A 155 -2.33 0.14 3.31
CA VAL A 155 -1.80 0.30 1.95
C VAL A 155 -2.97 0.40 0.99
N THR A 156 -3.10 1.56 0.33
CA THR A 156 -4.12 1.81 -0.69
C THR A 156 -3.44 1.97 -2.05
N ILE A 157 -3.82 1.13 -3.00
CA ILE A 157 -3.34 1.13 -4.38
C ILE A 157 -4.42 1.76 -5.25
N THR A 158 -4.12 2.90 -5.85
CA THR A 158 -5.02 3.59 -6.76
C THR A 158 -4.68 3.22 -8.20
N ILE A 159 -5.70 2.80 -8.94
CA ILE A 159 -5.59 2.32 -10.33
C ILE A 159 -6.42 3.25 -11.23
N LYS A 160 -5.88 3.59 -12.38
CA LYS A 160 -6.60 4.30 -13.44
C LYS A 160 -7.41 3.33 -14.29
N ASN A 161 -8.42 3.88 -15.00
CA ASN A 161 -9.31 3.11 -15.90
C ASN A 161 -10.13 2.07 -15.15
N GLN A 162 -11.04 2.54 -14.39
CA GLN A 162 -11.75 2.05 -13.22
C GLN A 162 -12.78 0.96 -13.54
N ASP A 163 -12.34 -0.28 -13.47
CA ASP A 163 -13.21 -1.44 -13.35
C ASP A 163 -12.58 -2.43 -12.35
N THR A 164 -13.38 -2.95 -11.44
CA THR A 164 -12.90 -3.86 -10.39
C THR A 164 -12.29 -5.12 -10.98
N GLU A 165 -12.87 -5.69 -12.05
CA GLU A 165 -12.36 -6.90 -12.68
C GLU A 165 -11.00 -6.65 -13.36
N HIS A 166 -10.89 -5.54 -14.09
CA HIS A 166 -9.64 -5.16 -14.75
C HIS A 166 -8.53 -4.87 -13.76
N SER A 167 -8.88 -4.22 -12.65
CA SER A 167 -7.93 -3.91 -11.56
C SER A 167 -7.46 -5.17 -10.82
N PHE A 168 -8.37 -6.12 -10.58
CA PHE A 168 -8.02 -7.42 -10.00
C PHE A 168 -7.04 -8.18 -10.88
N GLU A 169 -7.30 -8.25 -12.18
CA GLU A 169 -6.44 -8.94 -13.13
C GLU A 169 -5.06 -8.29 -13.22
N LEU A 170 -5.00 -6.94 -13.24
CA LEU A 170 -3.75 -6.20 -13.21
C LEU A 170 -2.91 -6.58 -11.97
N LEU A 171 -3.50 -6.56 -10.78
CA LEU A 171 -2.79 -6.90 -9.55
C LEU A 171 -2.38 -8.38 -9.53
N LYS A 172 -3.21 -9.28 -10.06
CA LYS A 172 -2.88 -10.70 -10.21
C LYS A 172 -1.66 -10.91 -11.10
N GLN A 173 -1.57 -10.22 -12.23
CA GLN A 173 -0.40 -10.27 -13.12
C GLN A 173 0.85 -9.59 -12.52
N LEU A 174 0.68 -8.71 -11.52
CA LEU A 174 1.77 -8.19 -10.70
C LEU A 174 2.12 -9.10 -9.51
N ASN A 175 1.66 -10.36 -9.53
CA ASN A 175 1.92 -11.40 -8.53
C ASN A 175 1.37 -11.10 -7.12
N PHE A 176 0.31 -10.31 -6.99
CA PHE A 176 -0.38 -10.18 -5.71
C PHE A 176 -1.01 -11.50 -5.29
N PRO A 177 -0.70 -12.02 -4.10
CA PRO A 177 -1.19 -13.32 -3.62
C PRO A 177 -2.62 -13.21 -3.07
N PHE A 178 -3.61 -13.18 -3.97
CA PHE A 178 -5.01 -13.20 -3.56
C PHE A 178 -5.46 -14.60 -3.11
N ILE A 179 -6.37 -14.62 -2.14
CA ILE A 179 -7.06 -15.86 -1.76
C ILE A 179 -7.97 -16.26 -2.92
N GLU A 180 -7.76 -17.45 -3.47
CA GLU A 180 -8.73 -18.02 -4.42
C GLU A 180 -10.05 -18.25 -3.71
N LYS A 181 -11.16 -17.67 -4.24
CA LYS A 181 -12.47 -18.03 -3.76
C LYS A 181 -12.65 -19.52 -4.04
N ARG A 182 -12.73 -20.33 -2.98
CA ARG A 182 -13.24 -21.69 -3.14
C ARG A 182 -14.62 -21.56 -3.73
N SER A 183 -14.77 -21.95 -4.99
CA SER A 183 -16.08 -22.18 -5.61
C SER A 183 -16.72 -23.34 -4.84
N ASN A 184 -17.70 -23.01 -3.99
CA ASN A 184 -18.64 -24.00 -3.46
C ASN A 184 -19.62 -24.39 -4.55
#